data_1c744106d3dce5a467f8e9786e7374d7
#
_entry.id   1c744106d3dce5a467f8e9786e7374d7
#
_cell.length_a   1.000
_cell.length_b   1.000
_cell.length_c   1.000
_cell.angle_alpha   90.00
_cell.angle_beta   90.00
_cell.angle_gamma   90.00
#
_symmetry.space_group_name_H-M   'P 1'
#
loop_
_entity.id
_entity.type
_entity.pdbx_description
1 polymer ?
#
loop_
_entity_poly.entity_id
_entity_poly.type
_entity_poly.pdbx_seq_one_letter_code
_entity_poly.pdbx_strand_id
1 'polypeptide(L)'
;MPSYNELWYAARTTRIVYMPRKLLETFGETRVTYNVVSSMEDDDSHVRLRTGLVKSARPLVLTPHYFRQQMLENFGDAAQEFLDYVMSRQDSMRIIQYGLCFMKQEYSEEVVGGSVADVADQLARAAQDDMNDVRGVLIGPDRYWEVSLMTFINALVKQSAPGNARDMARDGLFGLERGVPVAVRMEIDTDFENCDTLSKADDLGRKLRDYGLFEQYEDRFYALYTQLRGK
;
A
#
# COMPACT_ATOMS: atom_id res chain seq x y z
N MET A 1 17.26 6.05 17.73
CA MET A 1 16.72 6.01 16.36
C MET A 1 17.69 5.22 15.50
N PRO A 2 17.22 4.36 14.58
CA PRO A 2 18.11 3.67 13.66
C PRO A 2 18.84 4.69 12.78
N SER A 3 20.10 4.40 12.47
CA SER A 3 20.85 5.22 11.51
C SER A 3 20.38 4.90 10.09
N TYR A 4 20.48 5.86 9.17
CA TYR A 4 20.20 5.65 7.74
C TYR A 4 20.98 4.44 7.17
N ASN A 5 22.25 4.27 7.62
CA ASN A 5 23.08 3.16 7.19
C ASN A 5 22.55 1.78 7.61
N GLU A 6 21.98 1.65 8.80
CA GLU A 6 21.41 0.38 9.29
C GLU A 6 20.17 -0.02 8.51
N LEU A 7 19.27 0.93 8.22
CA LEU A 7 18.07 0.68 7.40
C LEU A 7 18.45 0.33 5.95
N TRP A 8 19.45 1.01 5.41
CA TRP A 8 19.97 0.75 4.07
C TRP A 8 20.65 -0.62 3.99
N TYR A 9 21.40 -1.01 5.02
CA TYR A 9 21.95 -2.36 5.14
C TYR A 9 20.84 -3.41 5.18
N ALA A 10 19.82 -3.24 6.01
CA ALA A 10 18.71 -4.16 6.09
C ALA A 10 18.00 -4.35 4.74
N ALA A 11 17.75 -3.26 4.01
CA ALA A 11 17.15 -3.33 2.68
C ALA A 11 18.02 -4.10 1.67
N ARG A 12 19.34 -3.86 1.67
CA ARG A 12 20.27 -4.48 0.73
C ARG A 12 20.58 -5.94 1.01
N THR A 13 20.54 -6.36 2.27
CA THR A 13 20.78 -7.75 2.69
C THR A 13 19.53 -8.61 2.63
N THR A 14 18.37 -7.99 2.44
CA THR A 14 17.11 -8.72 2.24
C THR A 14 17.15 -9.52 0.94
N ARG A 15 16.84 -10.81 1.04
CA ARG A 15 16.66 -11.70 -0.09
C ARG A 15 15.22 -12.21 -0.15
N ILE A 16 14.53 -11.96 -1.23
CA ILE A 16 13.21 -12.54 -1.49
C ILE A 16 13.45 -13.94 -2.04
N VAL A 17 13.08 -14.97 -1.28
CA VAL A 17 13.25 -16.39 -1.65
C VAL A 17 12.08 -16.85 -2.50
N TYR A 18 10.87 -16.38 -2.17
CA TYR A 18 9.68 -16.68 -2.94
C TYR A 18 8.82 -15.42 -3.09
N MET A 19 8.45 -15.12 -4.33
CA MET A 19 7.49 -14.10 -4.72
C MET A 19 6.20 -14.78 -5.19
N PRO A 20 5.02 -14.38 -4.69
CA PRO A 20 3.76 -15.00 -5.09
C PRO A 20 3.50 -14.85 -6.59
N ARG A 21 2.90 -15.87 -7.20
CA ARG A 21 2.48 -15.82 -8.60
C ARG A 21 1.22 -14.98 -8.78
N LYS A 22 0.31 -15.04 -7.81
CA LYS A 22 -0.87 -14.20 -7.75
C LYS A 22 -0.45 -12.80 -7.31
N LEU A 23 -0.80 -11.80 -8.09
CA LEU A 23 -0.48 -10.40 -7.83
C LEU A 23 -1.60 -9.69 -7.06
N LEU A 24 -1.36 -8.44 -6.67
CA LEU A 24 -2.36 -7.60 -6.03
C LEU A 24 -3.55 -7.37 -6.97
N GLU A 25 -4.75 -7.51 -6.44
CA GLU A 25 -5.99 -7.35 -7.19
C GLU A 25 -6.26 -5.90 -7.57
N THR A 26 -6.78 -5.67 -8.77
CA THR A 26 -7.11 -4.33 -9.27
C THR A 26 -8.37 -3.78 -8.63
N PHE A 27 -9.39 -4.60 -8.44
CA PHE A 27 -10.72 -4.17 -8.01
C PHE A 27 -11.14 -4.71 -6.64
N GLY A 28 -10.21 -5.36 -5.94
CA GLY A 28 -10.48 -6.00 -4.66
C GLY A 28 -9.41 -5.76 -3.61
N GLU A 29 -9.64 -6.31 -2.44
CA GLU A 29 -8.66 -6.39 -1.36
C GLU A 29 -7.82 -7.66 -1.54
N THR A 30 -6.51 -7.55 -1.40
CA THR A 30 -5.61 -8.71 -1.41
C THR A 30 -5.04 -8.92 -0.03
N ARG A 31 -5.13 -10.15 0.47
CA ARG A 31 -4.41 -10.60 1.68
C ARG A 31 -3.07 -11.16 1.27
N VAL A 32 -2.00 -10.65 1.85
CA VAL A 32 -0.63 -11.03 1.55
C VAL A 32 0.00 -11.59 2.82
N THR A 33 0.19 -12.89 2.87
CA THR A 33 0.92 -13.56 3.95
C THR A 33 2.41 -13.40 3.72
N TYR A 34 3.18 -13.18 4.78
CA TYR A 34 4.64 -13.12 4.69
C TYR A 34 5.31 -14.00 5.73
N ASN A 35 6.46 -14.52 5.37
CA ASN A 35 7.39 -15.20 6.26
C ASN A 35 8.75 -14.51 6.17
N VAL A 36 9.27 -13.99 7.29
CA VAL A 36 10.63 -13.44 7.38
C VAL A 36 11.47 -14.36 8.23
N VAL A 37 12.51 -14.94 7.63
CA VAL A 37 13.47 -15.82 8.28
C VAL A 37 14.73 -15.02 8.56
N SER A 38 15.14 -14.99 9.82
CA SER A 38 16.31 -14.24 10.27
C SER A 38 17.26 -15.16 11.05
N SER A 39 18.59 -14.98 10.87
CA SER A 39 19.59 -15.62 11.74
C SER A 39 19.49 -15.05 13.15
N MET A 40 19.80 -15.86 14.14
CA MET A 40 19.99 -15.42 15.53
C MET A 40 21.48 -15.12 15.77
N GLU A 41 21.78 -14.07 16.56
CA GLU A 41 23.15 -13.61 16.75
C GLU A 41 24.04 -14.66 17.45
N ASP A 42 23.46 -15.45 18.36
CA ASP A 42 24.21 -16.38 19.24
C ASP A 42 23.87 -17.86 18.97
N ASP A 43 23.14 -18.18 17.91
CA ASP A 43 22.68 -19.55 17.63
C ASP A 43 22.53 -19.85 16.14
N ASP A 44 23.52 -20.51 15.57
CA ASP A 44 23.51 -20.91 14.16
C ASP A 44 22.59 -22.13 13.86
N SER A 45 22.09 -22.80 14.91
CA SER A 45 21.24 -23.99 14.78
C SER A 45 19.74 -23.67 14.78
N HIS A 46 19.38 -22.44 15.10
CA HIS A 46 18.00 -21.96 15.10
C HIS A 46 17.87 -20.64 14.33
N VAL A 47 16.67 -20.40 13.85
CA VAL A 47 16.31 -19.16 13.16
C VAL A 47 15.09 -18.55 13.80
N ARG A 48 14.96 -17.24 13.68
CA ARG A 48 13.74 -16.53 14.04
C ARG A 48 12.83 -16.45 12.82
N LEU A 49 11.66 -17.04 12.94
CA LEU A 49 10.61 -16.99 11.92
C LEU A 49 9.51 -16.03 12.36
N ARG A 50 9.25 -15.02 11.53
CA ARG A 50 8.12 -14.12 11.69
C ARG A 50 7.12 -14.34 10.58
N THR A 51 5.89 -14.64 10.98
CA THR A 51 4.77 -14.84 10.06
C THR A 51 3.70 -13.79 10.34
N GLY A 52 3.16 -13.18 9.29
CA GLY A 52 2.11 -12.18 9.44
C GLY A 52 1.33 -11.96 8.16
N LEU A 53 0.36 -11.04 8.26
CA LEU A 53 -0.55 -10.68 7.20
C LEU A 53 -0.49 -9.18 6.90
N VAL A 54 -0.44 -8.84 5.63
CA VAL A 54 -0.64 -7.48 5.11
C VAL A 54 -1.89 -7.48 4.24
N LYS A 55 -2.77 -6.51 4.46
CA LYS A 55 -3.88 -6.24 3.55
C LYS A 55 -3.51 -5.14 2.59
N SER A 56 -3.68 -5.40 1.30
CA SER A 56 -3.64 -4.38 0.26
C SER A 56 -5.08 -4.03 -0.14
N ALA A 57 -5.47 -2.80 0.07
CA ALA A 57 -6.68 -2.29 -0.55
C ALA A 57 -6.52 -2.19 -2.07
N ARG A 58 -7.63 -2.04 -2.79
CA ARG A 58 -7.59 -1.75 -4.23
C ARG A 58 -6.70 -0.53 -4.52
N PRO A 59 -5.97 -0.52 -5.63
CA PRO A 59 -5.23 0.67 -6.04
C PRO A 59 -6.16 1.84 -6.35
N LEU A 60 -5.76 3.04 -5.94
CA LEU A 60 -6.49 4.28 -6.14
C LEU A 60 -5.82 5.14 -7.20
N VAL A 61 -6.61 5.88 -7.98
CA VAL A 61 -6.09 6.93 -8.85
C VAL A 61 -6.03 8.22 -8.06
N LEU A 62 -4.84 8.82 -7.98
CA LEU A 62 -4.68 10.10 -7.34
C LEU A 62 -4.79 11.23 -8.34
N THR A 63 -5.44 12.33 -7.95
CA THR A 63 -5.33 13.58 -8.69
C THR A 63 -3.95 14.23 -8.42
N PRO A 64 -3.42 15.02 -9.38
CA PRO A 64 -2.19 15.77 -9.14
C PRO A 64 -2.31 16.72 -7.93
N HIS A 65 -3.51 17.25 -7.67
CA HIS A 65 -3.78 18.13 -6.53
C HIS A 65 -3.61 17.38 -5.20
N TYR A 66 -4.27 16.22 -5.05
CA TYR A 66 -4.18 15.39 -3.85
C TYR A 66 -2.75 14.90 -3.59
N PHE A 67 -2.05 14.43 -4.63
CA PHE A 67 -0.66 14.00 -4.51
C PHE A 67 0.25 15.12 -4.00
N ARG A 68 0.09 16.34 -4.55
CA ARG A 68 0.85 17.51 -4.11
C ARG A 68 0.60 17.79 -2.63
N GLN A 69 -0.65 17.82 -2.20
CA GLN A 69 -1.02 18.12 -0.82
C GLN A 69 -0.44 17.07 0.16
N GLN A 70 -0.56 15.78 -0.13
CA GLN A 70 -0.01 14.72 0.71
C GLN A 70 1.52 14.75 0.81
N MET A 71 2.19 15.10 -0.28
CA MET A 71 3.66 15.19 -0.28
C MET A 71 4.17 16.44 0.43
N LEU A 72 3.39 17.52 0.45
CA LEU A 72 3.81 18.79 1.04
C LEU A 72 3.58 18.89 2.55
N GLU A 73 2.66 18.13 3.12
CA GLU A 73 2.41 18.14 4.57
C GLU A 73 3.64 17.78 5.41
N ASN A 74 4.66 17.13 4.79
CA ASN A 74 5.84 16.63 5.50
C ASN A 74 7.18 17.15 4.96
N PHE A 75 7.20 18.03 3.94
CA PHE A 75 8.42 18.48 3.28
C PHE A 75 8.43 20.01 3.09
N GLY A 76 9.60 20.63 3.20
CA GLY A 76 9.79 22.07 3.02
C GLY A 76 9.77 22.54 1.56
N ASP A 77 9.90 23.85 1.35
CA ASP A 77 9.73 24.56 0.07
C ASP A 77 10.55 23.99 -1.11
N ALA A 78 11.76 23.45 -0.86
CA ALA A 78 12.58 22.82 -1.89
C ALA A 78 11.97 21.54 -2.49
N ALA A 79 11.14 20.82 -1.71
CA ALA A 79 10.41 19.66 -2.21
C ALA A 79 9.22 20.09 -3.08
N GLN A 80 8.66 21.25 -2.81
CA GLN A 80 7.58 21.85 -3.62
C GLN A 80 8.09 22.18 -5.02
N GLU A 81 9.22 22.86 -5.12
CA GLU A 81 9.85 23.20 -6.41
C GLU A 81 10.21 21.95 -7.21
N PHE A 82 10.74 20.91 -6.54
CA PHE A 82 11.06 19.63 -7.19
C PHE A 82 9.81 18.93 -7.71
N LEU A 83 8.72 18.90 -6.94
CA LEU A 83 7.44 18.31 -7.35
C LEU A 83 6.85 19.08 -8.53
N ASP A 84 6.83 20.40 -8.49
CA ASP A 84 6.35 21.22 -9.59
C ASP A 84 7.18 21.02 -10.87
N TYR A 85 8.50 20.85 -10.74
CA TYR A 85 9.38 20.49 -11.85
C TYR A 85 9.06 19.10 -12.43
N VAL A 86 8.86 18.08 -11.57
CA VAL A 86 8.51 16.72 -12.01
C VAL A 86 7.13 16.69 -12.64
N MET A 87 6.16 17.38 -12.04
CA MET A 87 4.78 17.44 -12.52
C MET A 87 4.64 18.21 -13.85
N SER A 88 5.43 19.25 -14.06
CA SER A 88 5.41 20.03 -15.30
C SER A 88 5.92 19.28 -16.53
N ARG A 89 6.71 18.22 -16.34
CA ARG A 89 7.31 17.41 -17.42
C ARG A 89 6.50 16.19 -17.83
N GLN A 90 5.46 15.84 -17.09
CA GLN A 90 4.67 14.64 -17.36
C GLN A 90 3.22 15.03 -17.66
N ASP A 91 2.87 15.13 -18.93
CA ASP A 91 1.55 15.49 -19.46
C ASP A 91 0.40 14.54 -19.04
N SER A 92 0.66 13.56 -18.16
CA SER A 92 -0.38 12.69 -17.61
C SER A 92 0.19 11.77 -16.54
N MET A 93 0.69 12.30 -15.40
CA MET A 93 0.97 11.45 -14.27
C MET A 93 -0.31 10.88 -13.69
N ARG A 94 -0.71 9.74 -14.19
CA ARG A 94 -1.71 8.89 -13.57
C ARG A 94 -1.03 8.18 -12.42
N ILE A 95 -1.09 8.78 -11.24
CA ILE A 95 -0.47 8.20 -10.05
C ILE A 95 -1.44 7.17 -9.50
N ILE A 96 -1.01 5.91 -9.53
CA ILE A 96 -1.72 4.82 -8.87
C ILE A 96 -1.09 4.65 -7.50
N GLN A 97 -1.88 4.88 -6.47
CA GLN A 97 -1.49 4.61 -5.10
C GLN A 97 -2.06 3.29 -4.64
N TYR A 98 -1.22 2.47 -4.02
CA TYR A 98 -1.66 1.27 -3.32
C TYR A 98 -1.86 1.59 -1.84
N GLY A 99 -3.09 1.48 -1.37
CA GLY A 99 -3.42 1.56 0.05
C GLY A 99 -2.97 0.29 0.75
N LEU A 100 -1.75 0.29 1.28
CA LEU A 100 -1.20 -0.83 2.04
C LEU A 100 -1.49 -0.61 3.52
N CYS A 101 -2.47 -1.32 4.05
CA CYS A 101 -2.72 -1.40 5.48
C CYS A 101 -1.97 -2.60 6.06
N PHE A 102 -0.93 -2.32 6.84
CA PHE A 102 -0.25 -3.33 7.63
C PHE A 102 -1.14 -3.72 8.81
N MET A 103 -1.74 -4.90 8.75
CA MET A 103 -2.52 -5.44 9.84
C MET A 103 -1.56 -6.12 10.84
N LYS A 104 -1.15 -5.40 11.88
CA LYS A 104 -0.36 -5.98 12.99
C LYS A 104 -1.10 -7.08 13.76
N GLN A 105 -2.38 -7.29 13.49
CA GLN A 105 -3.24 -8.17 14.28
C GLN A 105 -2.97 -9.68 14.08
N GLU A 106 -2.29 -10.05 13.01
CA GLU A 106 -1.96 -11.45 12.70
C GLU A 106 -0.45 -11.57 12.49
N TYR A 107 0.29 -11.30 13.54
CA TYR A 107 1.75 -11.44 13.55
C TYR A 107 2.15 -12.44 14.63
N SER A 108 2.96 -13.44 14.24
CA SER A 108 3.60 -14.38 15.15
C SER A 108 5.11 -14.38 14.99
N GLU A 109 5.80 -14.65 16.06
CA GLU A 109 7.25 -14.84 16.09
C GLU A 109 7.57 -16.13 16.82
N GLU A 110 8.37 -16.98 16.23
CA GLU A 110 8.80 -18.25 16.78
C GLU A 110 10.26 -18.54 16.45
N VAL A 111 10.88 -19.39 17.27
CA VAL A 111 12.23 -19.90 17.04
C VAL A 111 12.11 -21.31 16.49
N VAL A 112 12.69 -21.55 15.31
CA VAL A 112 12.62 -22.81 14.58
C VAL A 112 14.02 -23.38 14.40
N GLY A 113 14.19 -24.68 14.62
CA GLY A 113 15.45 -25.37 14.37
C GLY A 113 15.75 -25.48 12.89
N GLY A 114 17.00 -25.28 12.52
CA GLY A 114 17.50 -25.38 11.15
C GLY A 114 18.28 -24.15 10.70
N SER A 115 18.93 -24.26 9.55
CA SER A 115 19.61 -23.11 8.95
C SER A 115 18.62 -22.14 8.29
N VAL A 116 19.01 -20.88 8.16
CA VAL A 116 18.21 -19.85 7.47
C VAL A 116 17.82 -20.29 6.06
N ALA A 117 18.74 -20.94 5.34
CA ALA A 117 18.49 -21.39 3.97
C ALA A 117 17.48 -22.54 3.93
N ASP A 118 17.64 -23.56 4.78
CA ASP A 118 16.77 -24.73 4.79
C ASP A 118 15.33 -24.37 5.17
N VAL A 119 15.17 -23.54 6.21
CA VAL A 119 13.84 -23.10 6.67
C VAL A 119 13.17 -22.24 5.60
N ALA A 120 13.90 -21.30 4.99
CA ALA A 120 13.35 -20.45 3.94
C ALA A 120 12.97 -21.26 2.68
N ASP A 121 13.80 -22.24 2.28
CA ASP A 121 13.51 -23.10 1.13
C ASP A 121 12.31 -24.03 1.39
N GLN A 122 12.17 -24.54 2.61
CA GLN A 122 11.00 -25.34 3.00
C GLN A 122 9.70 -24.50 2.92
N LEU A 123 9.73 -23.28 3.46
CA LEU A 123 8.58 -22.36 3.39
C LEU A 123 8.27 -21.95 1.95
N ALA A 124 9.28 -21.75 1.12
CA ALA A 124 9.10 -21.41 -0.29
C ALA A 124 8.45 -22.56 -1.07
N ARG A 125 8.84 -23.82 -0.81
CA ARG A 125 8.19 -24.99 -1.43
C ARG A 125 6.72 -25.09 -1.00
N ALA A 126 6.44 -24.96 0.30
CA ALA A 126 5.07 -24.97 0.81
C ALA A 126 4.21 -23.84 0.20
N ALA A 127 4.80 -22.66 -0.03
CA ALA A 127 4.12 -21.56 -0.69
C ALA A 127 3.86 -21.79 -2.19
N GLN A 128 4.71 -22.57 -2.87
CA GLN A 128 4.52 -22.94 -4.28
C GLN A 128 3.35 -23.89 -4.50
N ASP A 129 3.07 -24.75 -3.52
CA ASP A 129 1.99 -25.74 -3.61
C ASP A 129 0.61 -25.10 -3.41
N ASP A 130 0.52 -23.96 -2.72
CA ASP A 130 -0.71 -23.20 -2.54
C ASP A 130 -0.82 -22.05 -3.55
N MET A 131 -1.38 -22.35 -4.71
CA MET A 131 -1.54 -21.36 -5.79
C MET A 131 -2.56 -20.24 -5.49
N ASN A 132 -3.38 -20.38 -4.44
CA ASN A 132 -4.41 -19.40 -4.09
C ASN A 132 -3.93 -18.38 -3.04
N ASP A 133 -2.85 -18.71 -2.31
CA ASP A 133 -2.29 -17.83 -1.31
C ASP A 133 -1.29 -16.84 -1.93
N VAL A 134 -1.45 -15.57 -1.57
CA VAL A 134 -0.48 -14.52 -1.91
C VAL A 134 0.55 -14.48 -0.79
N ARG A 135 1.56 -15.34 -0.87
CA ARG A 135 2.58 -15.49 0.18
C ARG A 135 3.96 -15.08 -0.31
N GLY A 136 4.68 -14.33 0.52
CA GLY A 136 6.09 -14.02 0.33
C GLY A 136 6.96 -14.74 1.35
N VAL A 137 8.14 -15.23 0.92
CA VAL A 137 9.17 -15.79 1.81
C VAL A 137 10.45 -14.99 1.64
N LEU A 138 10.97 -14.47 2.75
CA LEU A 138 12.08 -13.55 2.81
C LEU A 138 13.16 -14.06 3.76
N ILE A 139 14.42 -13.77 3.43
CA ILE A 139 15.52 -13.79 4.38
C ILE A 139 15.95 -12.35 4.61
N GLY A 140 16.04 -11.96 5.87
CA GLY A 140 16.46 -10.62 6.26
C GLY A 140 17.11 -10.58 7.63
N PRO A 141 17.74 -9.45 8.00
CA PRO A 141 18.33 -9.29 9.32
C PRO A 141 17.26 -9.33 10.40
N ASP A 142 17.61 -9.84 11.56
CA ASP A 142 16.70 -9.94 12.71
C ASP A 142 16.29 -8.54 13.21
N ARG A 143 17.29 -7.67 13.32
CA ARG A 143 17.08 -6.26 13.60
C ARG A 143 16.59 -5.54 12.35
N TYR A 144 15.50 -4.78 12.47
CA TYR A 144 14.84 -4.06 11.35
C TYR A 144 14.24 -4.98 10.26
N TRP A 145 13.74 -6.15 10.66
CA TRP A 145 13.07 -7.09 9.76
C TRP A 145 11.88 -6.45 8.99
N GLU A 146 11.26 -5.41 9.56
CA GLU A 146 10.20 -4.66 8.90
C GLU A 146 10.70 -4.00 7.60
N VAL A 147 11.98 -3.63 7.52
CA VAL A 147 12.58 -3.11 6.28
C VAL A 147 12.63 -4.20 5.21
N SER A 148 12.88 -5.45 5.61
CA SER A 148 12.81 -6.60 4.70
C SER A 148 11.40 -6.79 4.16
N LEU A 149 10.40 -6.71 5.03
CA LEU A 149 9.00 -6.77 4.63
C LEU A 149 8.64 -5.62 3.67
N MET A 150 9.08 -4.39 3.95
CA MET A 150 8.86 -3.25 3.05
C MET A 150 9.53 -3.45 1.68
N THR A 151 10.71 -4.07 1.65
CA THR A 151 11.40 -4.40 0.40
C THR A 151 10.59 -5.38 -0.46
N PHE A 152 10.04 -6.41 0.16
CA PHE A 152 9.15 -7.37 -0.50
C PHE A 152 7.87 -6.70 -1.02
N ILE A 153 7.19 -5.91 -0.19
CA ILE A 153 5.98 -5.20 -0.56
C ILE A 153 6.22 -4.28 -1.77
N ASN A 154 7.33 -3.52 -1.76
CA ASN A 154 7.69 -2.69 -2.89
C ASN A 154 7.91 -3.49 -4.17
N ALA A 155 8.54 -4.66 -4.08
CA ALA A 155 8.72 -5.55 -5.23
C ALA A 155 7.38 -6.09 -5.75
N LEU A 156 6.48 -6.51 -4.85
CA LEU A 156 5.13 -6.99 -5.18
C LEU A 156 4.28 -5.90 -5.84
N VAL A 157 4.30 -4.67 -5.33
CA VAL A 157 3.62 -3.51 -5.93
C VAL A 157 4.17 -3.25 -7.33
N LYS A 158 5.50 -3.21 -7.50
CA LYS A 158 6.12 -2.98 -8.81
C LYS A 158 5.73 -4.06 -9.83
N GLN A 159 5.60 -5.30 -9.40
CA GLN A 159 5.18 -6.40 -10.26
C GLN A 159 3.67 -6.33 -10.60
N SER A 160 2.84 -5.87 -9.67
CA SER A 160 1.39 -5.75 -9.85
C SER A 160 0.98 -4.54 -10.68
N ALA A 161 1.69 -3.42 -10.53
CA ALA A 161 1.30 -2.13 -11.08
C ALA A 161 1.02 -2.13 -12.61
N PRO A 162 1.80 -2.78 -13.48
CA PRO A 162 1.52 -2.78 -14.92
C PRO A 162 0.22 -3.51 -15.28
N GLY A 163 -0.12 -4.58 -14.55
CA GLY A 163 -1.37 -5.31 -14.71
C GLY A 163 -2.57 -4.47 -14.28
N ASN A 164 -2.52 -3.98 -13.05
CA ASN A 164 -3.56 -3.15 -12.47
C ASN A 164 -3.81 -1.88 -13.32
N ALA A 165 -2.75 -1.22 -13.81
CA ALA A 165 -2.89 -0.06 -14.68
C ALA A 165 -3.62 -0.40 -15.99
N ARG A 166 -3.35 -1.55 -16.61
CA ARG A 166 -4.04 -2.00 -17.81
C ARG A 166 -5.51 -2.30 -17.55
N ASP A 167 -5.82 -2.97 -16.44
CA ASP A 167 -7.19 -3.29 -16.07
C ASP A 167 -7.99 -2.01 -15.78
N MET A 168 -7.41 -1.08 -15.01
CA MET A 168 -8.01 0.22 -14.74
C MET A 168 -8.24 1.06 -16.02
N ALA A 169 -7.27 1.00 -16.98
CA ALA A 169 -7.41 1.68 -18.25
C ALA A 169 -8.52 1.07 -19.11
N ARG A 170 -8.61 -0.27 -19.16
CA ARG A 170 -9.66 -0.99 -19.89
C ARG A 170 -11.05 -0.64 -19.38
N ASP A 171 -11.18 -0.48 -18.08
CA ASP A 171 -12.45 -0.13 -17.43
C ASP A 171 -12.72 1.39 -17.41
N GLY A 172 -11.90 2.18 -18.13
CA GLY A 172 -12.11 3.62 -18.30
C GLY A 172 -11.84 4.47 -17.07
N LEU A 173 -11.26 3.90 -16.00
CA LEU A 173 -11.05 4.59 -14.71
C LEU A 173 -10.13 5.79 -14.78
N PHE A 174 -9.28 5.86 -15.81
CA PHE A 174 -8.43 7.03 -16.07
C PHE A 174 -9.12 8.08 -16.95
N GLY A 175 -10.31 7.81 -17.47
CA GLY A 175 -11.11 8.79 -18.19
C GLY A 175 -11.40 10.02 -17.31
N LEU A 176 -11.53 11.19 -17.92
CA LEU A 176 -11.88 12.39 -17.19
C LEU A 176 -13.37 12.71 -17.39
N GLU A 177 -14.07 12.91 -16.29
CA GLU A 177 -15.41 13.43 -16.27
C GLU A 177 -15.42 14.78 -15.55
N ARG A 178 -15.71 15.86 -16.28
CA ARG A 178 -15.62 17.25 -15.78
C ARG A 178 -14.25 17.57 -15.15
N GLY A 179 -13.17 17.11 -15.79
CA GLY A 179 -11.80 17.35 -15.34
C GLY A 179 -11.31 16.46 -14.19
N VAL A 180 -12.13 15.50 -13.71
CA VAL A 180 -11.80 14.61 -12.61
C VAL A 180 -11.76 13.17 -13.12
N PRO A 181 -10.76 12.35 -12.72
CA PRO A 181 -10.73 10.94 -13.08
C PRO A 181 -11.99 10.20 -12.62
N VAL A 182 -12.55 9.36 -13.49
CA VAL A 182 -13.74 8.55 -13.19
C VAL A 182 -13.56 7.74 -11.90
N ALA A 183 -12.38 7.16 -11.69
CA ALA A 183 -12.06 6.41 -10.46
C ALA A 183 -12.24 7.24 -9.19
N VAL A 184 -11.83 8.51 -9.21
CA VAL A 184 -11.96 9.43 -8.06
C VAL A 184 -13.43 9.75 -7.79
N ARG A 185 -14.23 9.96 -8.85
CA ARG A 185 -15.68 10.18 -8.68
C ARG A 185 -16.38 8.98 -8.09
N MET A 186 -16.09 7.78 -8.60
CA MET A 186 -16.67 6.54 -8.08
C MET A 186 -16.30 6.32 -6.60
N GLU A 187 -15.08 6.67 -6.20
CA GLU A 187 -14.67 6.58 -4.80
C GLU A 187 -15.44 7.55 -3.91
N ILE A 188 -15.55 8.82 -4.34
CA ILE A 188 -16.34 9.85 -3.62
C ILE A 188 -17.81 9.45 -3.53
N ASP A 189 -18.41 8.92 -4.60
CA ASP A 189 -19.80 8.45 -4.59
C ASP A 189 -19.99 7.31 -3.59
N THR A 190 -19.07 6.34 -3.56
CA THR A 190 -19.05 5.25 -2.57
C THR A 190 -18.94 5.78 -1.13
N ASP A 191 -18.10 6.79 -0.90
CA ASP A 191 -17.96 7.41 0.41
C ASP A 191 -19.25 8.11 0.85
N PHE A 192 -19.95 8.79 -0.06
CA PHE A 192 -21.29 9.37 0.22
C PHE A 192 -22.31 8.31 0.59
N GLU A 193 -22.34 7.16 -0.11
CA GLU A 193 -23.26 6.06 0.15
C GLU A 193 -23.02 5.40 1.52
N ASN A 194 -21.75 5.30 1.93
CA ASN A 194 -21.36 4.67 3.19
C ASN A 194 -21.25 5.65 4.37
N CYS A 195 -21.59 6.92 4.16
CA CYS A 195 -21.49 7.97 5.18
C CYS A 195 -22.73 7.97 6.07
N ASP A 196 -22.66 7.27 7.21
CA ASP A 196 -23.73 7.06 8.17
C ASP A 196 -23.54 7.79 9.50
N THR A 197 -22.38 8.44 9.71
CA THR A 197 -22.02 9.17 10.92
C THR A 197 -21.41 10.54 10.60
N LEU A 198 -21.50 11.47 11.59
CA LEU A 198 -20.85 12.79 11.46
C LEU A 198 -19.34 12.69 11.29
N SER A 199 -18.69 11.75 11.99
CA SER A 199 -17.23 11.52 11.83
C SER A 199 -16.86 11.16 10.40
N LYS A 200 -17.62 10.25 9.76
CA LYS A 200 -17.41 9.90 8.35
C LYS A 200 -17.71 11.09 7.41
N ALA A 201 -18.68 11.93 7.76
CA ALA A 201 -18.96 13.14 7.01
C ALA A 201 -17.79 14.15 7.10
N ASP A 202 -17.20 14.31 8.27
CA ASP A 202 -16.02 15.16 8.45
C ASP A 202 -14.81 14.65 7.64
N ASP A 203 -14.59 13.32 7.62
CA ASP A 203 -13.55 12.69 6.82
C ASP A 203 -13.81 12.87 5.32
N LEU A 204 -15.05 12.69 4.86
CA LEU A 204 -15.44 12.95 3.48
C LEU A 204 -15.26 14.43 3.09
N GLY A 205 -15.65 15.35 3.98
CA GLY A 205 -15.45 16.79 3.75
C GLY A 205 -13.97 17.17 3.65
N ARG A 206 -13.10 16.53 4.43
CA ARG A 206 -11.65 16.68 4.33
C ARG A 206 -11.15 16.15 2.99
N LYS A 207 -11.54 14.93 2.64
CA LYS A 207 -11.19 14.28 1.37
C LYS A 207 -11.58 15.12 0.15
N LEU A 208 -12.81 15.67 0.13
CA LEU A 208 -13.25 16.56 -0.94
C LEU A 208 -12.37 17.81 -1.09
N ARG A 209 -11.95 18.41 0.03
CA ARG A 209 -11.00 19.54 0.01
C ARG A 209 -9.63 19.13 -0.49
N ASP A 210 -9.11 17.99 -0.01
CA ASP A 210 -7.80 17.46 -0.39
C ASP A 210 -7.72 17.15 -1.90
N TYR A 211 -8.83 16.71 -2.49
CA TYR A 211 -8.93 16.51 -3.94
C TYR A 211 -9.22 17.80 -4.72
N GLY A 212 -9.52 18.92 -4.06
CA GLY A 212 -9.95 20.17 -4.71
C GLY A 212 -11.34 20.08 -5.34
N LEU A 213 -12.19 19.22 -4.80
CA LEU A 213 -13.51 18.90 -5.37
C LEU A 213 -14.68 19.41 -4.52
N PHE A 214 -14.41 20.07 -3.40
CA PHE A 214 -15.46 20.46 -2.45
C PHE A 214 -16.57 21.27 -3.12
N GLU A 215 -16.25 22.27 -3.93
CA GLU A 215 -17.22 23.13 -4.64
C GLU A 215 -18.14 22.32 -5.57
N GLN A 216 -17.63 21.24 -6.20
CA GLN A 216 -18.43 20.40 -7.09
C GLN A 216 -19.44 19.51 -6.36
N TYR A 217 -19.23 19.25 -5.08
CA TYR A 217 -20.04 18.37 -4.25
C TYR A 217 -20.71 19.09 -3.07
N GLU A 218 -20.59 20.42 -3.00
CA GLU A 218 -21.01 21.24 -1.86
C GLU A 218 -22.49 21.01 -1.48
N ASP A 219 -23.38 21.10 -2.43
CA ASP A 219 -24.82 20.92 -2.18
C ASP A 219 -25.13 19.51 -1.64
N ARG A 220 -24.53 18.48 -2.24
CA ARG A 220 -24.69 17.08 -1.82
C ARG A 220 -24.12 16.86 -0.41
N PHE A 221 -22.99 17.47 -0.13
CA PHE A 221 -22.33 17.38 1.17
C PHE A 221 -23.16 18.02 2.28
N TYR A 222 -23.68 19.22 2.07
CA TYR A 222 -24.50 19.89 3.08
C TYR A 222 -25.86 19.19 3.28
N ALA A 223 -26.45 18.64 2.25
CA ALA A 223 -27.67 17.84 2.36
C ALA A 223 -27.44 16.61 3.25
N LEU A 224 -26.34 15.84 3.02
CA LEU A 224 -25.96 14.71 3.84
C LEU A 224 -25.67 15.11 5.29
N TYR A 225 -24.88 16.18 5.49
CA TYR A 225 -24.51 16.67 6.81
C TYR A 225 -25.72 17.10 7.64
N THR A 226 -26.68 17.75 7.01
CA THR A 226 -27.96 18.16 7.64
C THR A 226 -28.78 16.95 8.04
N GLN A 227 -28.86 15.93 7.18
CA GLN A 227 -29.57 14.68 7.46
C GLN A 227 -28.96 13.92 8.66
N LEU A 228 -27.63 13.90 8.78
CA LEU A 228 -26.93 13.23 9.87
C LEU A 228 -27.06 13.98 11.21
N ARG A 229 -27.16 15.33 11.18
CA ARG A 229 -27.41 16.15 12.38
C ARG A 229 -28.83 16.04 12.93
N GLY A 230 -29.78 15.66 12.09
CA GLY A 230 -31.20 15.54 12.48
C GLY A 230 -31.57 14.16 13.04
N LYS A 231 -30.61 13.22 13.04
CA LYS A 231 -30.74 11.90 13.68
C LYS A 231 -30.15 11.93 15.09
#